data_ee64f732e45ac19549fc309e4f03f32c
#
_entry.id   ee64f732e45ac19549fc309e4f03f32c
#
_cell.length_a   1.000
_cell.length_b   1.000
_cell.length_c   1.000
_cell.angle_alpha   90.00
_cell.angle_beta   90.00
_cell.angle_gamma   90.00
#
_symmetry.space_group_name_H-M   'P 1'
#
loop_
_entity.id
_entity.type
_entity.pdbx_description
1 polymer ?
#
loop_
_entity_poly.entity_id
_entity_poly.type
_entity_poly.pdbx_seq_one_letter_code
_entity_poly.pdbx_strand_id
1 'polypeptide(L)'
;MSLKIIKIRKSHERFRSNREWLNSMHSFSFAEHRDPKWDNFGKIRVINEDIISPNAGFNTHSHANMEIITVVTKGAITHRDSLDNLGKIHKDEVQVMSAGTGISHSEKNEENETCKLFQIWIYPQKENIKPRYDQISLNKKLSDNLIFNYKNGQNNKLFLNQNISLWRCNYKPIKEKKLPLNIDKYNWIQIIEGNLLLKSKDSNLNICLESGDGLGFEVDYYNDVSIDTEKDLDFLLFSMPYL
;
A
#
# COMPACT_ATOMS: atom_id res chain seq x y z
N MET A 1 -17.92 21.02 0.41
CA MET A 1 -16.55 21.06 0.98
C MET A 1 -15.67 20.22 0.06
N SER A 2 -14.58 20.77 -0.46
CA SER A 2 -13.81 20.09 -1.51
C SER A 2 -12.86 19.00 -0.99
N LEU A 3 -12.32 19.16 0.22
CA LEU A 3 -11.39 18.21 0.86
C LEU A 3 -11.72 18.10 2.35
N LYS A 4 -11.95 16.87 2.81
CA LYS A 4 -12.17 16.54 4.22
C LYS A 4 -11.12 15.56 4.71
N ILE A 5 -10.36 15.97 5.73
CA ILE A 5 -9.41 15.07 6.38
C ILE A 5 -10.15 14.20 7.38
N ILE A 6 -9.89 12.88 7.30
CA ILE A 6 -10.48 11.88 8.19
C ILE A 6 -9.48 11.43 9.24
N LYS A 7 -8.25 11.08 8.81
CA LYS A 7 -7.17 10.61 9.70
C LYS A 7 -5.81 11.06 9.19
N ILE A 8 -4.92 11.38 10.13
CA ILE A 8 -3.48 11.56 9.84
C ILE A 8 -2.72 10.60 10.75
N ARG A 9 -1.87 9.77 10.18
CA ARG A 9 -0.97 8.85 10.89
C ARG A 9 0.46 9.33 10.70
N LYS A 10 1.01 10.00 11.68
CA LYS A 10 2.40 10.42 11.62
C LYS A 10 3.34 9.22 11.76
N SER A 11 4.47 9.26 11.06
CA SER A 11 5.46 8.17 11.03
C SER A 11 5.91 7.76 12.44
N HIS A 12 6.16 8.74 13.32
CA HIS A 12 6.61 8.50 14.69
C HIS A 12 5.51 7.93 15.62
N GLU A 13 4.24 8.04 15.23
CA GLU A 13 3.09 7.50 15.97
C GLU A 13 2.76 6.04 15.56
N ARG A 14 3.34 5.53 14.46
CA ARG A 14 3.09 4.16 14.02
C ARG A 14 3.54 3.17 15.09
N PHE A 15 2.80 2.07 15.22
CA PHE A 15 3.26 0.95 16.06
C PHE A 15 4.53 0.35 15.48
N ARG A 16 5.36 -0.25 16.34
CA ARG A 16 6.64 -0.82 15.93
C ARG A 16 6.84 -2.21 16.52
N SER A 17 7.20 -3.15 15.67
CA SER A 17 7.71 -4.46 16.05
C SER A 17 9.17 -4.56 15.66
N ASN A 18 10.04 -4.83 16.61
CA ASN A 18 11.47 -5.00 16.39
C ASN A 18 11.91 -6.39 16.84
N ARG A 19 12.36 -7.19 15.89
CA ARG A 19 12.97 -8.52 16.10
C ARG A 19 14.36 -8.51 15.47
N GLU A 20 15.23 -9.44 15.82
CA GLU A 20 16.60 -9.49 15.29
C GLU A 20 16.68 -9.36 13.76
N TRP A 21 15.74 -9.98 13.07
CA TRP A 21 15.71 -10.03 11.61
C TRP A 21 14.66 -9.11 10.95
N LEU A 22 13.75 -8.51 11.73
CA LEU A 22 12.63 -7.72 11.24
C LEU A 22 12.49 -6.41 12.01
N ASN A 23 12.51 -5.28 11.31
CA ASN A 23 12.01 -4.01 11.83
C ASN A 23 10.75 -3.64 11.05
N SER A 24 9.60 -3.61 11.72
CA SER A 24 8.31 -3.37 11.10
C SER A 24 7.61 -2.16 11.73
N MET A 25 7.08 -1.27 10.88
CA MET A 25 6.29 -0.12 11.30
C MET A 25 4.86 -0.26 10.77
N HIS A 26 3.88 -0.24 11.69
CA HIS A 26 2.48 -0.53 11.40
C HIS A 26 1.65 0.77 11.41
N SER A 27 1.03 1.11 10.28
CA SER A 27 0.11 2.24 10.21
C SER A 27 -1.23 1.95 10.91
N PHE A 28 -1.62 0.68 10.97
CA PHE A 28 -2.84 0.18 11.62
C PHE A 28 -2.52 -0.85 12.69
N SER A 29 -3.53 -1.19 13.52
CA SER A 29 -3.42 -2.26 14.52
C SER A 29 -3.01 -3.58 13.89
N PHE A 30 -1.94 -4.18 14.40
CA PHE A 30 -1.38 -5.42 13.88
C PHE A 30 -0.73 -6.24 15.00
N ALA A 31 -0.83 -7.56 14.95
CA ALA A 31 -0.30 -8.50 15.94
C ALA A 31 -0.70 -8.09 17.38
N GLU A 32 0.30 -7.83 18.26
CA GLU A 32 0.10 -7.41 19.65
C GLU A 32 -0.37 -5.95 19.79
N HIS A 33 -0.21 -5.11 18.74
CA HIS A 33 -0.58 -3.70 18.79
C HIS A 33 -2.06 -3.50 18.49
N ARG A 34 -2.80 -2.96 19.45
CA ARG A 34 -4.25 -2.75 19.38
C ARG A 34 -4.62 -1.32 19.76
N ASP A 35 -5.26 -0.61 18.82
CA ASP A 35 -5.93 0.66 19.05
C ASP A 35 -7.15 0.72 18.12
N PRO A 36 -8.38 0.70 18.65
CA PRO A 36 -9.61 0.73 17.83
C PRO A 36 -9.68 1.90 16.85
N LYS A 37 -9.00 3.03 17.15
CA LYS A 37 -8.92 4.16 16.23
C LYS A 37 -8.12 3.83 14.97
N TRP A 38 -7.24 2.81 15.04
CA TRP A 38 -6.32 2.40 13.99
C TRP A 38 -6.53 0.96 13.52
N ASP A 39 -7.72 0.39 13.71
CA ASP A 39 -7.99 -0.98 13.25
C ASP A 39 -8.04 -1.09 11.72
N ASN A 40 -8.51 -0.04 11.04
CA ASN A 40 -8.57 0.02 9.58
C ASN A 40 -8.83 1.44 9.07
N PHE A 41 -8.73 1.60 7.75
CA PHE A 41 -9.26 2.74 7.01
C PHE A 41 -10.02 2.22 5.77
N GLY A 42 -11.34 2.37 5.78
CA GLY A 42 -12.18 1.75 4.75
C GLY A 42 -11.92 0.24 4.68
N LYS A 43 -11.51 -0.26 3.53
CA LYS A 43 -11.18 -1.67 3.32
C LYS A 43 -9.71 -2.01 3.60
N ILE A 44 -8.86 -1.03 3.87
CA ILE A 44 -7.47 -1.25 4.23
C ILE A 44 -7.40 -1.72 5.68
N ARG A 45 -6.93 -2.95 5.91
CA ARG A 45 -6.79 -3.56 7.24
C ARG A 45 -5.36 -3.41 7.78
N VAL A 46 -4.35 -3.52 6.94
CA VAL A 46 -2.93 -3.46 7.30
C VAL A 46 -2.16 -2.65 6.27
N ILE A 47 -1.25 -1.81 6.74
CA ILE A 47 -0.10 -1.29 6.00
C ILE A 47 1.10 -1.37 6.93
N ASN A 48 1.98 -2.33 6.67
CA ASN A 48 3.25 -2.49 7.35
C ASN A 48 4.37 -2.11 6.41
N GLU A 49 5.33 -1.35 6.92
CA GLU A 49 6.62 -1.12 6.29
C GLU A 49 7.64 -2.02 6.96
N ASP A 50 8.12 -3.02 6.23
CA ASP A 50 8.98 -4.08 6.74
C ASP A 50 10.40 -3.93 6.21
N ILE A 51 11.37 -4.01 7.11
CA ILE A 51 12.80 -4.08 6.83
C ILE A 51 13.27 -5.45 7.27
N ILE A 52 13.63 -6.30 6.30
CA ILE A 52 13.97 -7.71 6.51
C ILE A 52 15.46 -7.91 6.27
N SER A 53 16.15 -8.46 7.26
CA SER A 53 17.58 -8.75 7.19
C SER A 53 17.93 -9.78 6.09
N PRO A 54 19.17 -9.83 5.60
CA PRO A 54 19.64 -10.88 4.70
C PRO A 54 19.38 -12.28 5.26
N ASN A 55 19.00 -13.22 4.39
CA ASN A 55 18.78 -14.64 4.70
C ASN A 55 17.75 -14.87 5.81
N ALA A 56 16.75 -13.98 5.95
CA ALA A 56 15.71 -14.03 6.96
C ALA A 56 14.31 -13.83 6.35
N GLY A 57 13.26 -13.99 7.15
CA GLY A 57 11.89 -13.73 6.71
C GLY A 57 10.85 -14.55 7.46
N PHE A 58 9.62 -14.46 6.98
CA PHE A 58 8.47 -15.12 7.56
C PHE A 58 8.43 -16.58 7.14
N ASN A 59 8.39 -17.47 8.15
CA ASN A 59 8.17 -18.90 7.95
C ASN A 59 6.75 -19.16 7.43
N THR A 60 6.48 -20.39 7.01
CA THR A 60 5.16 -20.80 6.53
C THR A 60 4.07 -20.49 7.55
N HIS A 61 3.07 -19.74 7.10
CA HIS A 61 1.89 -19.35 7.87
C HIS A 61 0.69 -19.26 6.92
N SER A 62 -0.51 -19.27 7.49
CA SER A 62 -1.75 -19.38 6.72
C SER A 62 -2.58 -18.12 6.77
N HIS A 63 -3.29 -17.85 5.67
CA HIS A 63 -4.29 -16.81 5.55
C HIS A 63 -5.57 -17.37 4.94
N ALA A 64 -6.71 -16.76 5.29
CA ALA A 64 -8.00 -16.99 4.66
C ALA A 64 -8.75 -15.65 4.54
N ASN A 65 -9.52 -15.49 3.47
CA ASN A 65 -10.39 -14.33 3.26
C ASN A 65 -9.67 -12.98 3.45
N MET A 66 -8.51 -12.85 2.82
CA MET A 66 -7.70 -11.63 2.80
C MET A 66 -7.04 -11.45 1.43
N GLU A 67 -7.02 -10.21 0.97
CA GLU A 67 -6.23 -9.79 -0.18
C GLU A 67 -4.92 -9.22 0.34
N ILE A 68 -3.79 -9.80 -0.05
CA ILE A 68 -2.45 -9.45 0.45
C ILE A 68 -1.61 -8.93 -0.71
N ILE A 69 -1.06 -7.74 -0.53
CA ILE A 69 -0.28 -7.05 -1.54
C ILE A 69 1.11 -6.81 -0.96
N THR A 70 2.14 -7.19 -1.71
CA THR A 70 3.55 -6.91 -1.36
C THR A 70 4.13 -5.96 -2.40
N VAL A 71 4.61 -4.79 -1.95
CA VAL A 71 5.28 -3.78 -2.78
C VAL A 71 6.73 -3.67 -2.34
N VAL A 72 7.67 -4.18 -3.14
CA VAL A 72 9.09 -4.13 -2.81
C VAL A 72 9.70 -2.79 -3.22
N THR A 73 10.36 -2.13 -2.25
CA THR A 73 11.01 -0.82 -2.45
C THR A 73 12.53 -0.92 -2.48
N LYS A 74 13.10 -2.00 -1.92
CA LYS A 74 14.54 -2.30 -1.97
C LYS A 74 14.79 -3.80 -1.88
N GLY A 75 15.80 -4.32 -2.60
CA GLY A 75 16.19 -5.72 -2.60
C GLY A 75 15.15 -6.62 -3.25
N ALA A 76 14.94 -7.80 -2.71
CA ALA A 76 13.96 -8.76 -3.18
C ALA A 76 13.40 -9.61 -2.03
N ILE A 77 12.20 -10.17 -2.22
CA ILE A 77 11.57 -11.16 -1.34
C ILE A 77 11.14 -12.38 -2.16
N THR A 78 11.42 -13.58 -1.67
CA THR A 78 10.97 -14.83 -2.29
C THR A 78 9.71 -15.34 -1.60
N HIS A 79 8.64 -15.48 -2.37
CA HIS A 79 7.37 -16.06 -1.97
C HIS A 79 7.29 -17.52 -2.40
N ARG A 80 6.82 -18.39 -1.50
CA ARG A 80 6.42 -19.78 -1.79
C ARG A 80 5.10 -20.07 -1.13
N ASP A 81 4.18 -20.75 -1.83
CA ASP A 81 2.86 -21.04 -1.27
C ASP A 81 2.39 -22.49 -1.51
N SER A 82 1.27 -22.84 -0.86
CA SER A 82 0.66 -24.17 -0.93
C SER A 82 -0.03 -24.51 -2.26
N LEU A 83 0.01 -23.60 -3.24
CA LEU A 83 -0.46 -23.82 -4.60
C LEU A 83 0.71 -24.02 -5.57
N ASP A 84 1.91 -24.30 -5.03
CA ASP A 84 3.16 -24.46 -5.78
C ASP A 84 3.63 -23.21 -6.53
N ASN A 85 3.11 -22.03 -6.17
CA ASN A 85 3.67 -20.80 -6.69
C ASN A 85 5.02 -20.52 -6.03
N LEU A 86 5.97 -20.13 -6.87
CA LEU A 86 7.29 -19.64 -6.50
C LEU A 86 7.53 -18.33 -7.24
N GLY A 87 7.61 -17.23 -6.51
CA GLY A 87 7.88 -15.90 -7.04
C GLY A 87 9.00 -15.21 -6.30
N LYS A 88 9.90 -14.56 -7.02
CA LYS A 88 10.87 -13.62 -6.46
C LYS A 88 10.46 -12.22 -6.88
N ILE A 89 10.08 -11.41 -5.91
CA ILE A 89 9.56 -10.06 -6.12
C ILE A 89 10.72 -9.11 -5.86
N HIS A 90 11.18 -8.44 -6.91
CA HIS A 90 12.27 -7.47 -6.84
C HIS A 90 11.77 -6.05 -6.57
N LYS A 91 12.71 -5.16 -6.27
CA LYS A 91 12.43 -3.72 -6.24
C LYS A 91 11.64 -3.28 -7.48
N ASP A 92 10.61 -2.46 -7.28
CA ASP A 92 9.68 -1.97 -8.30
C ASP A 92 8.79 -3.06 -8.91
N GLU A 93 8.62 -4.18 -8.20
CA GLU A 93 7.61 -5.18 -8.49
C GLU A 93 6.55 -5.24 -7.41
N VAL A 94 5.39 -5.75 -7.78
CA VAL A 94 4.23 -5.90 -6.90
C VAL A 94 3.68 -7.30 -7.05
N GLN A 95 3.43 -7.94 -5.93
CA GLN A 95 2.71 -9.20 -5.81
C GLN A 95 1.31 -8.94 -5.27
N VAL A 96 0.32 -9.72 -5.74
CA VAL A 96 -1.00 -9.82 -5.12
C VAL A 96 -1.33 -11.29 -4.88
N MET A 97 -1.71 -11.62 -3.65
CA MET A 97 -2.21 -12.93 -3.25
C MET A 97 -3.63 -12.79 -2.69
N SER A 98 -4.60 -13.45 -3.32
CA SER A 98 -5.95 -13.61 -2.76
C SER A 98 -5.96 -14.89 -1.93
N ALA A 99 -6.14 -14.79 -0.61
CA ALA A 99 -6.11 -15.95 0.26
C ALA A 99 -7.37 -16.83 0.15
N GLY A 100 -8.53 -16.25 -0.18
CA GLY A 100 -9.77 -16.96 -0.46
C GLY A 100 -10.11 -18.02 0.58
N THR A 101 -10.36 -19.26 0.15
CA THR A 101 -10.69 -20.40 1.03
C THR A 101 -9.54 -20.85 1.94
N GLY A 102 -8.33 -20.37 1.71
CA GLY A 102 -7.13 -20.65 2.50
C GLY A 102 -5.90 -20.90 1.65
N ILE A 103 -4.80 -20.30 2.06
CA ILE A 103 -3.47 -20.48 1.47
C ILE A 103 -2.43 -20.39 2.57
N SER A 104 -1.40 -21.23 2.51
CA SER A 104 -0.23 -21.13 3.37
C SER A 104 0.95 -20.67 2.54
N HIS A 105 1.71 -19.70 3.05
CA HIS A 105 2.88 -19.18 2.35
C HIS A 105 4.03 -18.81 3.27
N SER A 106 5.20 -18.66 2.68
CA SER A 106 6.39 -18.09 3.30
C SER A 106 6.93 -16.94 2.46
N GLU A 107 7.54 -15.95 3.11
CA GLU A 107 8.17 -14.81 2.46
C GLU A 107 9.58 -14.62 3.03
N LYS A 108 10.61 -14.89 2.23
CA LYS A 108 12.01 -14.88 2.67
C LYS A 108 12.89 -13.97 1.83
N ASN A 109 13.67 -13.14 2.50
CA ASN A 109 14.78 -12.44 1.87
C ASN A 109 15.95 -13.42 1.75
N GLU A 110 16.12 -14.00 0.57
CA GLU A 110 17.20 -14.95 0.26
C GLU A 110 18.45 -14.24 -0.30
N GLU A 111 18.48 -12.90 -0.26
CA GLU A 111 19.58 -12.08 -0.73
C GLU A 111 20.58 -11.79 0.41
N ASN A 112 21.76 -11.32 0.00
CA ASN A 112 22.81 -10.85 0.92
C ASN A 112 22.66 -9.38 1.32
N GLU A 113 21.59 -8.72 0.88
CA GLU A 113 21.25 -7.34 1.24
C GLU A 113 19.88 -7.26 1.91
N THR A 114 19.64 -6.15 2.62
CA THR A 114 18.36 -5.89 3.27
C THR A 114 17.24 -5.71 2.26
N CYS A 115 16.13 -6.38 2.46
CA CYS A 115 14.89 -6.14 1.74
C CYS A 115 14.03 -5.11 2.48
N LYS A 116 13.45 -4.15 1.73
CA LYS A 116 12.39 -3.25 2.24
C LYS A 116 11.14 -3.42 1.39
N LEU A 117 10.02 -3.54 2.05
CA LEU A 117 8.73 -3.71 1.38
C LEU A 117 7.58 -3.10 2.19
N PHE A 118 6.45 -2.89 1.52
CA PHE A 118 5.16 -2.67 2.16
C PHE A 118 4.32 -3.92 2.03
N GLN A 119 3.85 -4.43 3.18
CA GLN A 119 2.87 -5.51 3.28
C GLN A 119 1.50 -4.87 3.55
N ILE A 120 0.54 -5.05 2.63
CA ILE A 120 -0.76 -4.42 2.66
C ILE A 120 -1.83 -5.49 2.67
N TRP A 121 -2.78 -5.41 3.61
CA TRP A 121 -3.92 -6.32 3.67
C TRP A 121 -5.21 -5.55 3.43
N ILE A 122 -6.04 -6.09 2.54
CA ILE A 122 -7.34 -5.52 2.15
C ILE A 122 -8.42 -6.55 2.46
N TYR A 123 -9.50 -6.14 3.12
CA TYR A 123 -10.68 -6.99 3.28
C TYR A 123 -11.26 -7.33 1.90
N PRO A 124 -11.51 -8.61 1.58
CA PRO A 124 -12.04 -8.98 0.28
C PRO A 124 -13.49 -8.52 0.11
N GLN A 125 -13.92 -8.32 -1.13
CA GLN A 125 -15.34 -8.06 -1.45
C GLN A 125 -16.18 -9.32 -1.32
N LYS A 126 -15.63 -10.46 -1.71
CA LYS A 126 -16.28 -11.78 -1.65
C LYS A 126 -15.36 -12.76 -0.91
N GLU A 127 -15.91 -13.41 0.09
CA GLU A 127 -15.22 -14.47 0.82
C GLU A 127 -15.23 -15.81 0.07
N ASN A 128 -14.35 -16.72 0.49
CA ASN A 128 -14.25 -18.10 0.03
C ASN A 128 -14.09 -18.25 -1.50
N ILE A 129 -13.43 -17.27 -2.14
CA ILE A 129 -13.00 -17.41 -3.53
C ILE A 129 -11.85 -18.41 -3.64
N LYS A 130 -11.58 -18.92 -4.85
CA LYS A 130 -10.39 -19.73 -5.10
C LYS A 130 -9.13 -18.90 -4.83
N PRO A 131 -8.17 -19.38 -4.03
CA PRO A 131 -6.90 -18.70 -3.83
C PRO A 131 -6.14 -18.51 -5.13
N ARG A 132 -5.37 -17.43 -5.20
CA ARG A 132 -4.58 -17.08 -6.39
C ARG A 132 -3.38 -16.22 -6.03
N TYR A 133 -2.40 -16.23 -6.93
CA TYR A 133 -1.17 -15.45 -6.88
C TYR A 133 -0.91 -14.83 -8.25
N ASP A 134 -0.49 -13.57 -8.24
CA ASP A 134 -0.05 -12.83 -9.43
C ASP A 134 1.06 -11.85 -9.06
N GLN A 135 1.95 -11.55 -10.02
CA GLN A 135 3.07 -10.62 -9.86
C GLN A 135 3.28 -9.81 -11.13
N ILE A 136 3.61 -8.52 -10.98
CA ILE A 136 3.98 -7.65 -12.11
C ILE A 136 5.17 -6.77 -11.76
N SER A 137 5.90 -6.34 -12.80
CA SER A 137 6.86 -5.24 -12.73
C SER A 137 6.18 -3.92 -13.06
N LEU A 138 6.46 -2.86 -12.28
CA LEU A 138 5.97 -1.51 -12.53
C LEU A 138 6.74 -0.86 -13.68
N ASN A 139 6.05 0.00 -14.41
CA ASN A 139 6.68 0.74 -15.52
C ASN A 139 7.46 1.95 -14.97
N LYS A 140 8.78 1.87 -14.97
CA LYS A 140 9.69 2.94 -14.47
C LYS A 140 9.59 4.26 -15.25
N LYS A 141 8.96 4.26 -16.42
CA LYS A 141 8.75 5.49 -17.23
C LYS A 141 7.49 6.25 -16.84
N LEU A 142 6.60 5.64 -16.04
CA LEU A 142 5.38 6.27 -15.59
C LEU A 142 5.56 6.82 -14.18
N SER A 143 5.15 8.04 -13.97
CA SER A 143 5.09 8.65 -12.63
C SER A 143 3.89 8.17 -11.81
N ASP A 144 2.78 7.80 -12.48
CA ASP A 144 1.57 7.25 -11.86
C ASP A 144 1.38 5.81 -12.34
N ASN A 145 1.94 4.83 -11.62
CA ASN A 145 1.75 3.42 -11.93
C ASN A 145 0.47 2.91 -11.31
N LEU A 146 -0.56 2.72 -12.11
CA LEU A 146 -1.78 2.03 -11.70
C LEU A 146 -1.47 0.53 -11.53
N ILE A 147 -1.57 0.04 -10.30
CA ILE A 147 -1.34 -1.37 -9.95
C ILE A 147 -2.61 -2.17 -10.24
N PHE A 148 -3.74 -1.71 -9.74
CA PHE A 148 -5.06 -2.27 -10.08
C PHE A 148 -6.15 -1.20 -9.97
N ASN A 149 -7.21 -1.41 -10.78
CA ASN A 149 -8.42 -0.59 -10.79
C ASN A 149 -9.65 -1.49 -10.97
N TYR A 150 -10.59 -1.39 -10.07
CA TYR A 150 -11.83 -2.15 -10.12
C TYR A 150 -12.64 -1.93 -11.41
N LYS A 151 -12.68 -0.69 -11.93
CA LYS A 151 -13.51 -0.35 -13.11
C LYS A 151 -13.00 -0.94 -14.43
N ASN A 152 -11.73 -1.32 -14.52
CA ASN A 152 -11.08 -1.74 -15.77
C ASN A 152 -10.68 -3.22 -15.76
N GLY A 153 -11.52 -4.09 -15.24
CA GLY A 153 -11.25 -5.53 -15.04
C GLY A 153 -10.72 -6.31 -16.25
N GLN A 154 -10.69 -5.71 -17.45
CA GLN A 154 -10.13 -6.34 -18.66
C GLN A 154 -8.69 -5.90 -18.99
N ASN A 155 -8.18 -4.82 -18.39
CA ASN A 155 -6.84 -4.27 -18.68
C ASN A 155 -5.87 -4.29 -17.50
N ASN A 156 -6.29 -4.80 -16.35
CA ASN A 156 -5.41 -4.95 -15.19
C ASN A 156 -4.57 -6.20 -15.31
N LYS A 157 -3.27 -6.05 -15.22
CA LYS A 157 -2.35 -7.19 -15.13
C LYS A 157 -2.49 -7.94 -13.81
N LEU A 158 -2.96 -7.27 -12.76
CA LEU A 158 -3.26 -7.86 -11.46
C LEU A 158 -4.74 -7.80 -11.14
N PHE A 159 -5.24 -8.86 -10.52
CA PHE A 159 -6.60 -8.92 -9.97
C PHE A 159 -6.57 -8.71 -8.45
N LEU A 160 -7.50 -7.90 -7.95
CA LEU A 160 -7.82 -7.78 -6.54
C LEU A 160 -9.32 -7.98 -6.34
N ASN A 161 -9.70 -8.86 -5.42
CA ASN A 161 -11.09 -9.12 -5.08
C ASN A 161 -11.64 -8.03 -4.14
N GLN A 162 -11.54 -6.77 -4.57
CA GLN A 162 -12.09 -5.61 -3.87
C GLN A 162 -12.27 -4.43 -4.83
N ASN A 163 -13.30 -3.59 -4.56
CA ASN A 163 -13.53 -2.35 -5.29
C ASN A 163 -12.58 -1.25 -4.78
N ILE A 164 -11.33 -1.37 -5.11
CA ILE A 164 -10.27 -0.43 -4.72
C ILE A 164 -9.37 -0.17 -5.92
N SER A 165 -8.85 1.05 -6.02
CA SER A 165 -7.75 1.38 -6.94
C SER A 165 -6.50 1.65 -6.14
N LEU A 166 -5.36 1.17 -6.61
CA LEU A 166 -4.05 1.44 -6.02
C LEU A 166 -3.07 1.91 -7.09
N TRP A 167 -2.40 3.01 -6.79
CA TRP A 167 -1.28 3.53 -7.58
C TRP A 167 -0.01 3.56 -6.73
N ARG A 168 1.14 3.33 -7.35
CA ARG A 168 2.43 3.80 -6.85
C ARG A 168 2.82 5.02 -7.67
N CYS A 169 3.01 6.13 -6.99
CA CYS A 169 3.30 7.44 -7.57
C CYS A 169 4.75 7.84 -7.27
N ASN A 170 5.50 8.18 -8.31
CA ASN A 170 6.90 8.61 -8.21
C ASN A 170 7.05 9.94 -8.93
N TYR A 171 7.42 10.99 -8.23
CA TYR A 171 7.59 12.32 -8.80
C TYR A 171 8.98 12.87 -8.52
N LYS A 172 9.54 13.52 -9.51
CA LYS A 172 10.60 14.50 -9.33
C LYS A 172 10.00 15.80 -8.77
N PRO A 173 10.80 16.78 -8.31
CA PRO A 173 10.27 18.07 -7.87
C PRO A 173 9.22 18.62 -8.81
N ILE A 174 8.02 18.90 -8.29
CA ILE A 174 6.86 19.31 -9.08
C ILE A 174 5.93 20.18 -8.24
N LYS A 175 5.19 21.07 -8.90
CA LYS A 175 4.16 21.91 -8.27
C LYS A 175 2.81 21.69 -8.95
N GLU A 176 1.75 21.83 -8.16
CA GLU A 176 0.34 21.74 -8.57
C GLU A 176 -0.01 20.46 -9.35
N LYS A 177 0.69 19.33 -9.05
CA LYS A 177 0.40 18.04 -9.67
C LYS A 177 -0.96 17.53 -9.18
N LYS A 178 -1.84 17.24 -10.12
CA LYS A 178 -3.11 16.57 -9.84
C LYS A 178 -2.90 15.09 -9.56
N LEU A 179 -3.56 14.58 -8.53
CA LEU A 179 -3.56 13.16 -8.21
C LEU A 179 -4.62 12.41 -9.03
N PRO A 180 -4.40 11.13 -9.36
CA PRO A 180 -5.38 10.30 -10.07
C PRO A 180 -6.50 9.83 -9.13
N LEU A 181 -7.16 10.75 -8.44
CA LEU A 181 -8.21 10.47 -7.46
C LEU A 181 -9.52 10.06 -8.13
N ASN A 182 -10.27 9.20 -7.45
CA ASN A 182 -11.68 9.03 -7.70
C ASN A 182 -12.47 9.91 -6.73
N ILE A 183 -13.41 10.71 -7.23
CA ILE A 183 -14.32 11.53 -6.42
C ILE A 183 -15.34 10.65 -5.68
N ASP A 184 -15.95 11.21 -4.63
CA ASP A 184 -16.93 10.54 -3.77
C ASP A 184 -16.41 9.23 -3.18
N LYS A 185 -15.15 9.24 -2.75
CA LYS A 185 -14.47 8.06 -2.22
C LYS A 185 -13.51 8.40 -1.10
N TYR A 186 -13.29 7.39 -0.25
CA TYR A 186 -12.18 7.39 0.69
C TYR A 186 -10.87 7.24 -0.05
N ASN A 187 -9.92 8.10 0.26
CA ASN A 187 -8.57 8.04 -0.28
C ASN A 187 -7.56 7.91 0.88
N TRP A 188 -6.53 7.11 0.66
CA TRP A 188 -5.40 6.99 1.58
C TRP A 188 -4.10 7.20 0.83
N ILE A 189 -3.25 8.09 1.35
CA ILE A 189 -1.86 8.25 0.93
C ILE A 189 -0.98 7.60 1.99
N GLN A 190 0.01 6.79 1.58
CA GLN A 190 1.10 6.29 2.40
C GLN A 190 2.42 6.73 1.79
N ILE A 191 3.14 7.62 2.45
CA ILE A 191 4.44 8.09 1.96
C ILE A 191 5.48 6.97 2.16
N ILE A 192 6.18 6.62 1.09
CA ILE A 192 7.33 5.71 1.09
C ILE A 192 8.59 6.51 1.34
N GLU A 193 8.85 7.54 0.53
CA GLU A 193 10.05 8.37 0.61
C GLU A 193 9.75 9.80 0.14
N GLY A 194 10.41 10.77 0.75
CA GLY A 194 10.27 12.18 0.40
C GLY A 194 9.27 12.93 1.26
N ASN A 195 8.82 14.06 0.75
CA ASN A 195 7.83 14.92 1.39
C ASN A 195 6.80 15.41 0.37
N LEU A 196 5.57 15.54 0.82
CA LEU A 196 4.42 15.93 0.00
C LEU A 196 3.67 17.06 0.71
N LEU A 197 3.40 18.16 0.00
CA LEU A 197 2.48 19.19 0.42
C LEU A 197 1.16 19.00 -0.32
N LEU A 198 0.13 18.49 0.37
CA LEU A 198 -1.24 18.39 -0.16
C LEU A 198 -1.93 19.74 -0.02
N LYS A 199 -2.50 20.22 -1.11
CA LYS A 199 -3.19 21.52 -1.19
C LYS A 199 -4.62 21.33 -1.65
N SER A 200 -5.53 22.11 -1.07
CA SER A 200 -6.89 22.27 -1.58
C SER A 200 -7.16 23.75 -1.86
N LYS A 201 -7.61 24.05 -3.08
CA LYS A 201 -7.91 25.42 -3.49
C LYS A 201 -9.08 26.03 -2.73
N ASP A 202 -10.14 25.24 -2.52
CA ASP A 202 -11.39 25.71 -1.94
C ASP A 202 -11.33 25.88 -0.40
N SER A 203 -10.56 25.07 0.27
CA SER A 203 -10.48 25.08 1.74
C SER A 203 -9.26 25.81 2.31
N ASN A 204 -8.39 26.34 1.45
CA ASN A 204 -7.10 26.93 1.81
C ASN A 204 -6.26 25.99 2.75
N LEU A 205 -6.46 24.70 2.59
CA LEU A 205 -5.85 23.66 3.42
C LEU A 205 -4.51 23.23 2.82
N ASN A 206 -3.48 23.22 3.65
CA ASN A 206 -2.15 22.75 3.32
C ASN A 206 -1.71 21.70 4.35
N ILE A 207 -1.41 20.49 3.89
CA ILE A 207 -0.97 19.38 4.75
C ILE A 207 0.38 18.89 4.29
N CYS A 208 1.37 18.98 5.18
CA CYS A 208 2.70 18.41 4.96
C CYS A 208 2.74 16.97 5.46
N LEU A 209 3.17 16.07 4.59
CA LEU A 209 3.44 14.67 4.88
C LEU A 209 4.90 14.37 4.57
N GLU A 210 5.52 13.52 5.40
CA GLU A 210 6.90 13.09 5.30
C GLU A 210 6.97 11.56 5.18
N SER A 211 8.16 11.03 4.90
CA SER A 211 8.40 9.59 4.79
C SER A 211 7.79 8.83 5.96
N GLY A 212 6.97 7.82 5.65
CA GLY A 212 6.26 6.98 6.58
C GLY A 212 4.92 7.54 7.08
N ASP A 213 4.58 8.80 6.81
CA ASP A 213 3.27 9.37 7.15
C ASP A 213 2.15 8.73 6.31
N GLY A 214 0.96 8.63 6.92
CA GLY A 214 -0.27 8.22 6.26
C GLY A 214 -1.36 9.28 6.39
N LEU A 215 -2.20 9.44 5.35
CA LEU A 215 -3.30 10.38 5.32
C LEU A 215 -4.55 9.76 4.71
N GLY A 216 -5.63 9.70 5.49
CA GLY A 216 -6.97 9.34 5.04
C GLY A 216 -7.84 10.58 4.82
N PHE A 217 -8.46 10.71 3.63
CA PHE A 217 -9.25 11.88 3.26
C PHE A 217 -10.36 11.56 2.25
N GLU A 218 -11.33 12.45 2.15
CA GLU A 218 -12.40 12.48 1.16
C GLU A 218 -12.25 13.69 0.25
N VAL A 219 -12.70 13.56 -1.01
CA VAL A 219 -12.69 14.65 -2.00
C VAL A 219 -14.01 14.65 -2.76
N ASP A 220 -14.71 15.78 -2.75
CA ASP A 220 -15.96 15.97 -3.52
C ASP A 220 -15.62 16.29 -4.99
N TYR A 221 -14.56 17.08 -5.24
CA TYR A 221 -14.12 17.50 -6.58
C TYR A 221 -12.61 17.30 -6.75
N TYR A 222 -12.22 16.36 -7.60
CA TYR A 222 -10.80 16.01 -7.81
C TYR A 222 -9.92 17.16 -8.31
N ASN A 223 -10.50 18.18 -8.97
CA ASN A 223 -9.75 19.32 -9.48
C ASN A 223 -9.25 20.28 -8.40
N ASP A 224 -9.78 20.18 -7.18
CA ASP A 224 -9.45 21.09 -6.10
C ASP A 224 -8.22 20.63 -5.30
N VAL A 225 -7.78 19.40 -5.51
CA VAL A 225 -6.66 18.81 -4.78
C VAL A 225 -5.45 18.67 -5.68
N SER A 226 -4.34 19.22 -5.23
CA SER A 226 -3.02 19.09 -5.88
C SER A 226 -1.93 18.85 -4.84
N ILE A 227 -0.78 18.40 -5.33
CA ILE A 227 0.41 18.25 -4.51
C ILE A 227 1.59 19.02 -5.05
N ASP A 228 2.43 19.47 -4.13
CA ASP A 228 3.78 19.97 -4.41
C ASP A 228 4.80 19.07 -3.73
N THR A 229 5.96 18.94 -4.35
CA THR A 229 7.16 18.37 -3.72
C THR A 229 8.42 19.08 -4.24
N GLU A 230 9.38 19.32 -3.35
CA GLU A 230 10.66 19.96 -3.68
C GLU A 230 11.79 18.94 -3.86
N LYS A 231 11.54 17.66 -3.55
CA LYS A 231 12.47 16.54 -3.66
C LYS A 231 11.80 15.37 -4.37
N ASP A 232 12.57 14.33 -4.63
CA ASP A 232 12.02 13.05 -5.10
C ASP A 232 10.99 12.55 -4.10
N LEU A 233 9.86 12.11 -4.62
CA LEU A 233 8.71 11.65 -3.83
C LEU A 233 8.23 10.31 -4.34
N ASP A 234 8.06 9.34 -3.43
CA ASP A 234 7.49 8.02 -3.70
C ASP A 234 6.37 7.73 -2.68
N PHE A 235 5.19 7.36 -3.13
CA PHE A 235 4.07 7.04 -2.24
C PHE A 235 3.05 6.09 -2.89
N LEU A 236 2.25 5.45 -2.06
CA LEU A 236 1.09 4.67 -2.44
C LEU A 236 -0.17 5.52 -2.28
N LEU A 237 -1.04 5.47 -3.30
CA LEU A 237 -2.34 6.12 -3.28
C LEU A 237 -3.43 5.08 -3.46
N PHE A 238 -4.32 5.00 -2.48
CA PHE A 238 -5.52 4.15 -2.51
C PHE A 238 -6.76 5.00 -2.72
N SER A 239 -7.71 4.49 -3.49
CA SER A 239 -9.04 5.08 -3.64
C SER A 239 -10.09 3.97 -3.59
N MET A 240 -11.07 4.09 -2.69
CA MET A 240 -12.08 3.05 -2.40
C MET A 240 -13.45 3.66 -2.12
N PRO A 241 -14.56 2.95 -2.40
CA PRO A 241 -15.91 3.45 -2.10
C PRO A 241 -16.09 3.69 -0.60
N TYR A 242 -17.06 4.51 -0.25
CA TYR A 242 -17.57 4.61 1.12
C TYR A 242 -18.04 3.24 1.62
N LEU A 243 -17.96 3.02 2.93
CA LEU A 243 -18.43 1.79 3.59
C LEU A 243 -19.95 1.71 3.57
#